data_609e7eb8e6f0fa1813ce4dc21fc551cd
#
_entry.id   609e7eb8e6f0fa1813ce4dc21fc551cd
#
_cell.length_a   1.000
_cell.length_b   1.000
_cell.length_c   1.000
_cell.angle_alpha   90.00
_cell.angle_beta   90.00
_cell.angle_gamma   90.00
#
_symmetry.space_group_name_H-M   'P 1'
#
loop_
_entity.id
_entity.type
_entity.pdbx_description
1 polymer ?
#
loop_
_entity_poly.entity_id
_entity_poly.type
_entity_poly.pdbx_seq_one_letter_code
_entity_poly.pdbx_strand_id
1 'polypeptide(L)'
;MKTFTYIFKRSLILVVLFCSFTNSNAQTDTTKFIQRIPADTSKQKLNMDAVYNRPFLTAGKLPIAIGGYLEANTQYAQTDGISDGFSFQARRFTLFFSSTIAKKIKFLSELEFEDGTKEINIEFAAMDIEFHPLLNLRGGIVMNPIGAFNQNHDGPIWDFIDRPISALTIIPSTLSNAGFGLHGKYFVKRWILGYEAYLTNGFDDNIISNEDNRTSLAAGKRNPARFEESNSGLPMFTGKLAIRNRKIGELGISYMTGVYNKWKQDGLILDSKRSASVLAVDFNTSLIKNRLNITGEVAKVFVDVPETYTQQFGTQQFGGYMDIVGTVLKREILGWDNAKLNVGVRLEYADYNQGSFKVTGGNIADDIWAIVPSIAFRPVGTTVLRFNYRYEQQRDLLGNPPALTGVIQFGFSTYF
;
A
#
# COMPACT_ATOMS: atom_id res chain seq x y z
N MET A 1 11.05 -63.63 -13.22
CA MET A 1 11.84 -62.84 -12.22
C MET A 1 13.15 -62.29 -12.79
N LYS A 2 13.82 -62.89 -13.74
CA LYS A 2 15.11 -62.37 -14.31
C LYS A 2 14.95 -61.16 -15.25
N THR A 3 13.83 -60.95 -15.89
CA THR A 3 13.57 -59.85 -16.83
C THR A 3 13.29 -58.51 -16.10
N PHE A 4 12.69 -58.56 -14.95
CA PHE A 4 12.36 -57.34 -14.16
C PHE A 4 13.60 -56.70 -13.53
N THR A 5 14.59 -57.52 -13.15
CA THR A 5 15.86 -57.05 -12.57
C THR A 5 16.75 -56.38 -13.62
N TYR A 6 16.60 -56.74 -14.89
CA TYR A 6 17.42 -56.18 -16.00
C TYR A 6 16.91 -54.79 -16.42
N ILE A 7 15.57 -54.58 -16.39
CA ILE A 7 14.95 -53.27 -16.69
C ILE A 7 15.27 -52.29 -15.56
N PHE A 8 15.20 -52.71 -14.30
CA PHE A 8 15.49 -51.84 -13.14
C PHE A 8 16.98 -51.40 -13.11
N LYS A 9 17.93 -52.24 -13.47
CA LYS A 9 19.34 -51.87 -13.56
C LYS A 9 19.61 -50.88 -14.72
N ARG A 10 18.96 -51.00 -15.87
CA ARG A 10 19.13 -50.06 -16.99
C ARG A 10 18.48 -48.70 -16.70
N SER A 11 17.33 -48.67 -16.01
CA SER A 11 16.67 -47.42 -15.57
C SER A 11 17.50 -46.69 -14.51
N LEU A 12 18.15 -47.43 -13.59
CA LEU A 12 19.04 -46.85 -12.58
C LEU A 12 20.30 -46.27 -13.20
N ILE A 13 20.87 -46.92 -14.23
CA ILE A 13 22.01 -46.38 -14.96
C ILE A 13 21.64 -45.12 -15.76
N LEU A 14 20.44 -45.05 -16.34
CA LEU A 14 19.96 -43.86 -17.03
C LEU A 14 19.76 -42.68 -16.08
N VAL A 15 19.21 -42.90 -14.88
CA VAL A 15 19.05 -41.89 -13.85
C VAL A 15 20.41 -41.39 -13.32
N VAL A 16 21.35 -42.28 -13.09
CA VAL A 16 22.72 -41.91 -12.68
C VAL A 16 23.48 -41.17 -13.80
N LEU A 17 23.28 -41.52 -15.05
CA LEU A 17 23.84 -40.77 -16.19
C LEU A 17 23.21 -39.39 -16.35
N PHE A 18 21.88 -39.25 -16.08
CA PHE A 18 21.21 -37.95 -16.10
C PHE A 18 21.67 -37.04 -14.96
N CYS A 19 21.95 -37.60 -13.77
CA CYS A 19 22.50 -36.83 -12.63
C CYS A 19 23.99 -36.45 -12.83
N SER A 20 24.74 -37.13 -13.71
CA SER A 20 26.14 -36.82 -13.97
C SER A 20 26.35 -35.64 -14.95
N PHE A 21 25.33 -35.24 -15.68
CA PHE A 21 25.39 -34.10 -16.61
C PHE A 21 24.99 -32.75 -15.99
N THR A 22 24.68 -32.72 -14.70
CA THR A 22 24.28 -31.46 -14.03
C THR A 22 25.43 -30.65 -13.43
N ASN A 23 26.68 -30.97 -13.75
CA ASN A 23 27.81 -30.09 -13.46
C ASN A 23 28.13 -29.15 -14.62
N SER A 24 27.10 -28.60 -15.26
CA SER A 24 27.29 -27.42 -16.09
C SER A 24 27.37 -26.19 -15.16
N ASN A 25 28.56 -25.71 -14.92
CA ASN A 25 28.86 -24.40 -14.36
C ASN A 25 28.36 -23.29 -15.31
N ALA A 26 27.06 -23.29 -15.63
CA ALA A 26 26.41 -22.28 -16.45
C ALA A 26 25.77 -21.21 -15.57
N GLN A 27 26.21 -21.10 -14.31
CA GLN A 27 25.96 -19.86 -13.55
C GLN A 27 27.04 -18.88 -13.99
N THR A 28 26.79 -18.17 -15.08
CA THR A 28 27.50 -16.93 -15.37
C THR A 28 27.41 -16.09 -14.10
N ASP A 29 28.55 -15.70 -13.54
CA ASP A 29 28.61 -14.83 -12.37
C ASP A 29 27.99 -13.48 -12.72
N THR A 30 26.67 -13.41 -12.60
CA THR A 30 25.88 -12.22 -12.89
C THR A 30 26.16 -11.12 -11.87
N THR A 31 26.85 -11.42 -10.77
CA THR A 31 27.17 -10.44 -9.71
C THR A 31 28.10 -9.33 -10.22
N LYS A 32 28.85 -9.57 -11.29
CA LYS A 32 29.69 -8.54 -11.92
C LYS A 32 28.92 -7.59 -12.83
N PHE A 33 27.75 -8.00 -13.33
CA PHE A 33 26.93 -7.19 -14.24
C PHE A 33 25.75 -6.50 -13.52
N ILE A 34 25.23 -7.11 -12.47
CA ILE A 34 24.08 -6.60 -11.72
C ILE A 34 24.58 -5.91 -10.47
N GLN A 35 24.35 -4.61 -10.39
CA GLN A 35 24.63 -3.82 -9.19
C GLN A 35 23.32 -3.49 -8.47
N ARG A 36 23.30 -3.70 -7.16
CA ARG A 36 22.17 -3.29 -6.32
C ARG A 36 22.35 -1.84 -5.90
N ILE A 37 21.35 -1.02 -6.23
CA ILE A 37 21.20 0.33 -5.70
C ILE A 37 20.31 0.23 -4.47
N PRO A 38 20.83 0.37 -3.24
CA PRO A 38 19.97 0.33 -2.05
C PRO A 38 19.08 1.55 -2.00
N ALA A 39 17.91 1.40 -1.38
CA ALA A 39 17.10 2.54 -1.01
C ALA A 39 17.92 3.50 -0.13
N ASP A 40 17.77 4.82 -0.35
CA ASP A 40 18.43 5.80 0.51
C ASP A 40 17.84 5.74 1.92
N THR A 41 18.61 5.34 2.90
CA THR A 41 18.24 5.25 4.31
C THR A 41 18.60 6.51 5.09
N SER A 42 18.98 7.59 4.40
CA SER A 42 19.31 8.86 5.07
C SER A 42 18.10 9.36 5.87
N LYS A 43 18.37 9.99 7.02
CA LYS A 43 17.33 10.60 7.85
C LYS A 43 16.71 11.87 7.20
N GLN A 44 16.92 12.07 5.92
CA GLN A 44 16.42 13.22 5.16
C GLN A 44 15.11 12.95 4.41
N LYS A 45 14.54 11.75 4.59
CA LYS A 45 13.31 11.33 3.93
C LYS A 45 12.07 11.69 4.73
N LEU A 46 11.01 11.94 4.02
CA LEU A 46 9.63 12.00 4.49
C LEU A 46 8.88 10.73 4.08
N ASN A 47 7.76 10.43 4.71
CA ASN A 47 6.90 9.30 4.32
C ASN A 47 6.45 9.40 2.87
N MET A 48 6.17 10.61 2.40
CA MET A 48 5.78 10.87 1.02
C MET A 48 6.85 10.49 -0.02
N ASP A 49 8.10 10.29 0.40
CA ASP A 49 9.18 9.86 -0.50
C ASP A 49 9.26 8.34 -0.69
N ALA A 50 8.50 7.56 0.06
CA ALA A 50 8.70 6.11 0.14
C ALA A 50 8.61 5.43 -1.22
N VAL A 51 7.55 5.68 -2.00
CA VAL A 51 7.37 5.10 -3.33
C VAL A 51 8.44 5.54 -4.35
N TYR A 52 9.11 6.66 -4.12
CA TYR A 52 10.17 7.19 -4.99
C TYR A 52 11.57 6.77 -4.55
N ASN A 53 11.67 5.98 -3.48
CA ASN A 53 12.93 5.63 -2.84
C ASN A 53 12.99 4.16 -2.46
N ARG A 54 13.03 3.33 -3.45
CA ARG A 54 13.05 1.89 -3.38
C ARG A 54 14.43 1.34 -3.77
N PRO A 55 14.76 0.08 -3.40
CA PRO A 55 15.95 -0.57 -3.94
C PRO A 55 15.76 -0.91 -5.42
N PHE A 56 16.83 -0.78 -6.20
CA PHE A 56 16.84 -1.11 -7.62
C PHE A 56 18.05 -1.98 -7.97
N LEU A 57 17.95 -2.69 -9.09
CA LEU A 57 19.04 -3.41 -9.75
C LEU A 57 19.38 -2.68 -11.05
N THR A 58 20.65 -2.50 -11.34
CA THR A 58 21.16 -2.03 -12.63
C THR A 58 22.02 -3.08 -13.28
N ALA A 59 21.92 -3.22 -14.59
CA ALA A 59 22.74 -4.14 -15.37
C ALA A 59 23.68 -3.34 -16.29
N GLY A 60 24.97 -3.32 -15.96
CA GLY A 60 25.98 -2.63 -16.75
C GLY A 60 25.69 -1.14 -16.95
N LYS A 61 25.61 -0.70 -18.22
CA LYS A 61 25.35 0.70 -18.61
C LYS A 61 23.91 0.94 -19.07
N LEU A 62 22.98 0.05 -18.76
CA LEU A 62 21.57 0.25 -19.14
C LEU A 62 21.03 1.52 -18.47
N PRO A 63 20.28 2.35 -19.20
CA PRO A 63 19.73 3.60 -18.67
C PRO A 63 18.48 3.37 -17.81
N ILE A 64 18.15 2.12 -17.50
CA ILE A 64 16.99 1.69 -16.73
C ILE A 64 17.45 0.87 -15.53
N ALA A 65 16.96 1.21 -14.37
CA ALA A 65 17.04 0.39 -13.17
C ALA A 65 15.71 -0.33 -12.94
N ILE A 66 15.77 -1.59 -12.55
CA ILE A 66 14.59 -2.44 -12.29
C ILE A 66 14.66 -2.88 -10.85
N GLY A 67 13.52 -2.85 -10.17
CA GLY A 67 13.36 -3.40 -8.82
C GLY A 67 11.98 -4.02 -8.70
N GLY A 68 11.66 -4.50 -7.53
CA GLY A 68 10.35 -5.05 -7.27
C GLY A 68 10.30 -5.73 -5.91
N TYR A 69 9.13 -6.26 -5.59
CA TYR A 69 8.98 -7.13 -4.44
C TYR A 69 7.99 -8.27 -4.71
N LEU A 70 8.14 -9.33 -3.94
CA LEU A 70 7.21 -10.44 -3.87
C LEU A 70 6.60 -10.50 -2.47
N GLU A 71 5.31 -10.75 -2.41
CA GLU A 71 4.57 -10.98 -1.17
C GLU A 71 3.66 -12.21 -1.30
N ALA A 72 3.82 -13.16 -0.36
CA ALA A 72 2.98 -14.35 -0.29
C ALA A 72 2.71 -14.72 1.17
N ASN A 73 1.54 -15.30 1.41
CA ASN A 73 1.14 -15.77 2.73
C ASN A 73 0.21 -16.98 2.68
N THR A 74 0.08 -17.63 3.83
CA THR A 74 -0.99 -18.57 4.14
C THR A 74 -1.78 -18.04 5.31
N GLN A 75 -3.07 -18.36 5.35
CA GLN A 75 -3.95 -17.99 6.45
C GLN A 75 -4.96 -19.10 6.74
N TYR A 76 -5.40 -19.12 7.99
CA TYR A 76 -6.56 -19.86 8.46
C TYR A 76 -7.50 -18.87 9.12
N ALA A 77 -8.72 -18.77 8.60
CA ALA A 77 -9.74 -17.84 9.06
C ALA A 77 -10.94 -18.56 9.64
N GLN A 78 -11.57 -17.93 10.64
CA GLN A 78 -12.79 -18.39 11.25
C GLN A 78 -13.64 -17.17 11.66
N THR A 79 -14.93 -17.17 11.29
CA THR A 79 -15.90 -16.16 11.66
C THR A 79 -17.06 -16.80 12.40
N ASP A 80 -17.38 -16.32 13.62
CA ASP A 80 -18.47 -16.81 14.49
C ASP A 80 -18.46 -18.33 14.69
N GLY A 81 -17.27 -18.92 14.77
CA GLY A 81 -17.08 -20.36 14.93
C GLY A 81 -17.10 -21.17 13.63
N ILE A 82 -17.39 -20.53 12.49
CA ILE A 82 -17.38 -21.17 11.17
C ILE A 82 -16.02 -20.94 10.50
N SER A 83 -15.34 -22.03 10.13
CA SER A 83 -14.02 -21.97 9.52
C SER A 83 -14.10 -21.87 8.01
N ASP A 84 -13.35 -20.93 7.41
CA ASP A 84 -13.10 -20.85 5.97
C ASP A 84 -11.95 -21.77 5.52
N GLY A 85 -11.26 -22.42 6.50
CA GLY A 85 -10.14 -23.31 6.24
C GLY A 85 -8.83 -22.56 5.93
N PHE A 86 -7.89 -23.28 5.33
CA PHE A 86 -6.60 -22.75 4.93
C PHE A 86 -6.63 -22.21 3.51
N SER A 87 -5.96 -21.06 3.29
CA SER A 87 -5.69 -20.54 1.97
C SER A 87 -4.21 -20.16 1.82
N PHE A 88 -3.68 -20.33 0.61
CA PHE A 88 -2.35 -19.89 0.19
C PHE A 88 -2.53 -18.78 -0.84
N GLN A 89 -1.86 -17.66 -0.65
CA GLN A 89 -2.05 -16.46 -1.45
C GLN A 89 -0.71 -15.97 -2.00
N ALA A 90 -0.61 -15.82 -3.32
CA ALA A 90 0.43 -15.04 -3.99
C ALA A 90 -0.12 -13.61 -4.10
N ARG A 91 0.02 -12.83 -3.01
CA ARG A 91 -0.67 -11.54 -2.88
C ARG A 91 -0.23 -10.52 -3.89
N ARG A 92 1.11 -10.32 -3.99
CA ARG A 92 1.67 -9.28 -4.87
C ARG A 92 2.98 -9.71 -5.47
N PHE A 93 3.09 -9.45 -6.74
CA PHE A 93 4.35 -9.40 -7.46
C PHE A 93 4.42 -8.04 -8.14
N THR A 94 5.37 -7.21 -7.72
CA THR A 94 5.46 -5.82 -8.16
C THR A 94 6.78 -5.57 -8.86
N LEU A 95 6.75 -4.84 -9.96
CA LEU A 95 7.91 -4.43 -10.73
C LEU A 95 8.05 -2.91 -10.71
N PHE A 96 9.24 -2.42 -10.41
CA PHE A 96 9.58 -1.00 -10.43
C PHE A 96 10.53 -0.71 -11.58
N PHE A 97 10.30 0.39 -12.26
CA PHE A 97 11.20 0.90 -13.29
C PHE A 97 11.61 2.33 -12.95
N SER A 98 12.90 2.61 -13.06
CA SER A 98 13.43 3.96 -12.87
C SER A 98 14.42 4.27 -13.98
N SER A 99 14.34 5.47 -14.55
CA SER A 99 15.30 5.95 -15.55
C SER A 99 15.57 7.43 -15.35
N THR A 100 16.84 7.81 -15.52
CA THR A 100 17.22 9.21 -15.69
C THR A 100 17.32 9.50 -17.17
N ILE A 101 16.26 10.09 -17.75
CA ILE A 101 16.14 10.36 -19.19
C ILE A 101 17.15 11.44 -19.61
N ALA A 102 17.27 12.47 -18.77
CA ALA A 102 18.21 13.58 -18.96
C ALA A 102 18.60 14.17 -17.60
N LYS A 103 19.57 15.08 -17.59
CA LYS A 103 19.91 15.81 -16.37
C LYS A 103 18.64 16.47 -15.82
N LYS A 104 18.28 16.14 -14.55
CA LYS A 104 17.08 16.64 -13.85
C LYS A 104 15.73 16.13 -14.38
N ILE A 105 15.70 15.17 -15.29
CA ILE A 105 14.46 14.54 -15.76
C ILE A 105 14.53 13.07 -15.43
N LYS A 106 13.63 12.61 -14.56
CA LYS A 106 13.53 11.24 -14.10
C LYS A 106 12.17 10.65 -14.44
N PHE A 107 12.15 9.39 -14.75
CA PHE A 107 10.95 8.57 -14.92
C PHE A 107 10.94 7.47 -13.84
N LEU A 108 9.77 7.26 -13.27
CA LEU A 108 9.52 6.15 -12.34
C LEU A 108 8.15 5.55 -12.65
N SER A 109 8.06 4.23 -12.56
CA SER A 109 6.78 3.54 -12.68
C SER A 109 6.74 2.29 -11.84
N GLU A 110 5.53 1.83 -11.57
CA GLU A 110 5.23 0.61 -10.86
C GLU A 110 4.12 -0.16 -11.56
N LEU A 111 4.37 -1.44 -11.78
CA LEU A 111 3.41 -2.40 -12.28
C LEU A 111 3.19 -3.46 -11.20
N GLU A 112 1.97 -3.63 -10.73
CA GLU A 112 1.59 -4.58 -9.70
C GLU A 112 0.67 -5.67 -10.27
N PHE A 113 0.98 -6.91 -9.90
CA PHE A 113 0.14 -8.10 -10.11
C PHE A 113 -0.39 -8.52 -8.75
N GLU A 114 -1.69 -8.38 -8.51
CA GLU A 114 -2.34 -8.80 -7.28
C GLU A 114 -3.03 -10.15 -7.46
N ASP A 115 -3.04 -10.95 -6.38
CA ASP A 115 -3.68 -12.26 -6.29
C ASP A 115 -3.35 -13.17 -7.50
N GLY A 116 -2.04 -13.27 -7.78
CA GLY A 116 -1.53 -13.90 -8.98
C GLY A 116 -1.65 -12.98 -10.19
N THR A 117 -2.68 -13.17 -11.00
CA THR A 117 -2.97 -12.31 -12.17
C THR A 117 -4.43 -11.86 -12.19
N LYS A 118 -5.11 -11.90 -11.05
CA LYS A 118 -6.50 -11.48 -10.94
C LYS A 118 -6.66 -9.99 -11.26
N GLU A 119 -5.71 -9.19 -10.77
CA GLU A 119 -5.61 -7.77 -11.08
C GLU A 119 -4.20 -7.44 -11.55
N ILE A 120 -4.09 -6.63 -12.60
CA ILE A 120 -2.83 -6.09 -13.13
C ILE A 120 -3.02 -4.59 -13.25
N ASN A 121 -2.27 -3.83 -12.45
CA ASN A 121 -2.43 -2.40 -12.33
C ASN A 121 -1.12 -1.65 -12.55
N ILE A 122 -1.19 -0.50 -13.22
CA ILE A 122 -0.15 0.51 -13.14
C ILE A 122 -0.46 1.34 -11.90
N GLU A 123 0.32 1.17 -10.83
CA GLU A 123 0.11 1.90 -9.59
C GLU A 123 0.51 3.37 -9.74
N PHE A 124 1.61 3.63 -10.40
CA PHE A 124 1.97 4.95 -10.89
C PHE A 124 2.93 4.86 -12.09
N ALA A 125 2.96 5.91 -12.89
CA ALA A 125 3.90 6.11 -13.99
C ALA A 125 4.10 7.61 -14.17
N ALA A 126 5.16 8.15 -13.59
CA ALA A 126 5.35 9.58 -13.47
C ALA A 126 6.73 10.02 -13.95
N MET A 127 6.77 11.22 -14.51
CA MET A 127 7.99 11.96 -14.83
C MET A 127 8.18 13.09 -13.82
N ASP A 128 9.38 13.15 -13.24
CA ASP A 128 9.83 14.25 -12.38
C ASP A 128 10.78 15.16 -13.14
N ILE A 129 10.56 16.47 -13.05
CA ILE A 129 11.47 17.51 -13.54
C ILE A 129 11.97 18.31 -12.32
N GLU A 130 13.27 18.19 -12.03
CA GLU A 130 13.90 18.80 -10.88
C GLU A 130 14.43 20.20 -11.22
N PHE A 131 13.75 21.25 -10.77
CA PHE A 131 14.20 22.64 -10.94
C PHE A 131 15.04 23.11 -9.74
N HIS A 132 14.48 22.94 -8.55
CA HIS A 132 15.04 23.40 -7.29
C HIS A 132 14.56 22.51 -6.14
N PRO A 133 15.31 22.33 -5.04
CA PRO A 133 14.81 21.52 -3.91
C PRO A 133 13.41 21.91 -3.40
N LEU A 134 13.04 23.18 -3.52
CA LEU A 134 11.71 23.69 -3.15
C LEU A 134 10.68 23.64 -4.26
N LEU A 135 11.06 23.34 -5.50
CA LEU A 135 10.14 23.40 -6.64
C LEU A 135 10.53 22.37 -7.68
N ASN A 136 9.72 21.33 -7.78
CA ASN A 136 9.83 20.29 -8.79
C ASN A 136 8.45 20.05 -9.38
N LEU A 137 8.40 19.65 -10.63
CA LEU A 137 7.18 19.29 -11.33
C LEU A 137 7.11 17.77 -11.47
N ARG A 138 5.97 17.19 -11.12
CA ARG A 138 5.66 15.78 -11.38
C ARG A 138 4.38 15.66 -12.19
N GLY A 139 4.35 14.75 -13.17
CA GLY A 139 3.16 14.54 -14.00
C GLY A 139 3.11 13.14 -14.58
N GLY A 140 1.92 12.72 -14.95
CA GLY A 140 1.58 11.37 -15.42
C GLY A 140 0.55 10.72 -14.52
N ILE A 141 0.64 9.42 -14.29
CA ILE A 141 -0.12 8.73 -13.23
C ILE A 141 0.64 8.96 -11.93
N VAL A 142 0.14 9.85 -11.08
CA VAL A 142 0.79 10.24 -9.82
C VAL A 142 0.10 9.58 -8.63
N MET A 143 0.89 9.13 -7.65
CA MET A 143 0.37 8.65 -6.38
C MET A 143 -0.15 9.84 -5.57
N ASN A 144 -1.43 9.83 -5.20
CA ASN A 144 -2.02 10.92 -4.42
C ASN A 144 -1.38 11.00 -3.03
N PRO A 145 -0.88 12.17 -2.61
CA PRO A 145 -0.24 12.35 -1.31
C PRO A 145 -1.27 12.45 -0.17
N ILE A 146 -2.06 11.42 0.03
CA ILE A 146 -3.09 11.35 1.05
C ILE A 146 -2.75 10.28 2.10
N GLY A 147 -2.67 10.67 3.38
CA GLY A 147 -2.21 9.79 4.45
C GLY A 147 -0.72 9.42 4.31
N ALA A 148 -0.26 8.50 5.16
CA ALA A 148 1.10 7.94 5.08
C ALA A 148 1.13 6.63 4.31
N PHE A 149 0.12 5.78 4.48
CA PHE A 149 0.13 4.43 3.94
C PHE A 149 0.08 4.43 2.41
N ASN A 150 -0.68 5.33 1.81
CA ASN A 150 -0.82 5.40 0.35
C ASN A 150 0.52 5.49 -0.40
N GLN A 151 1.44 6.31 0.10
CA GLN A 151 2.78 6.48 -0.48
C GLN A 151 3.85 5.56 0.12
N ASN A 152 3.47 4.68 1.07
CA ASN A 152 4.40 3.80 1.79
C ASN A 152 3.84 2.38 1.95
N HIS A 153 3.22 1.85 0.89
CA HIS A 153 2.42 0.62 0.91
C HIS A 153 3.20 -0.66 0.63
N ASP A 154 4.49 -0.59 0.31
CA ASP A 154 5.31 -1.76 -0.07
C ASP A 154 5.37 -2.82 1.05
N GLY A 155 4.99 -4.06 0.73
CA GLY A 155 4.92 -5.16 1.69
C GLY A 155 6.20 -5.41 2.51
N PRO A 156 7.43 -5.31 1.94
CA PRO A 156 8.66 -5.54 2.70
C PRO A 156 8.93 -4.53 3.83
N ILE A 157 8.28 -3.36 3.81
CA ILE A 157 8.48 -2.31 4.82
C ILE A 157 7.77 -2.66 6.13
N TRP A 158 6.61 -3.31 6.06
CA TRP A 158 5.71 -3.54 7.18
C TRP A 158 6.01 -4.86 7.90
N ASP A 159 5.75 -4.86 9.22
CA ASP A 159 5.85 -6.06 10.06
C ASP A 159 4.49 -6.78 10.23
N PHE A 160 3.47 -6.33 9.50
CA PHE A 160 2.13 -6.91 9.43
C PHE A 160 1.83 -7.42 8.02
N ILE A 161 1.08 -8.53 7.91
CA ILE A 161 0.77 -9.17 6.61
C ILE A 161 -0.29 -8.36 5.87
N ASP A 162 -1.39 -8.03 6.54
CA ASP A 162 -2.46 -7.25 5.91
C ASP A 162 -2.15 -5.76 5.89
N ARG A 163 -2.64 -5.08 4.87
CA ARG A 163 -2.76 -3.62 4.88
C ARG A 163 -3.78 -3.21 5.95
N PRO A 164 -3.65 -2.04 6.61
CA PRO A 164 -4.65 -1.57 7.56
C PRO A 164 -6.05 -1.47 6.95
N ILE A 165 -7.10 -1.77 7.72
CA ILE A 165 -8.50 -1.70 7.26
C ILE A 165 -8.79 -0.31 6.68
N SER A 166 -8.41 0.75 7.39
CA SER A 166 -8.62 2.13 6.93
C SER A 166 -7.89 2.44 5.62
N ALA A 167 -6.75 1.79 5.36
CA ALA A 167 -6.00 1.92 4.12
C ALA A 167 -6.54 1.05 2.97
N LEU A 168 -7.56 0.24 3.20
CA LEU A 168 -8.29 -0.51 2.18
C LEU A 168 -9.66 0.12 1.88
N THR A 169 -10.28 0.73 2.88
CA THR A 169 -11.69 1.10 2.83
C THR A 169 -11.95 2.60 2.95
N ILE A 170 -11.21 3.32 3.78
CA ILE A 170 -11.39 4.77 4.01
C ILE A 170 -10.53 5.59 3.05
N ILE A 171 -9.22 5.35 3.03
CA ILE A 171 -8.30 5.84 1.99
C ILE A 171 -7.80 4.62 1.25
N PRO A 172 -8.36 4.25 0.10
CA PRO A 172 -7.93 3.05 -0.60
C PRO A 172 -6.47 3.17 -1.01
N SER A 173 -5.61 2.30 -0.46
CA SER A 173 -4.17 2.30 -0.75
C SER A 173 -3.89 2.08 -2.23
N THR A 174 -2.75 2.61 -2.68
CA THR A 174 -2.36 2.76 -4.07
C THR A 174 -3.32 3.64 -4.89
N LEU A 175 -3.92 4.63 -4.19
CA LEU A 175 -4.76 5.62 -4.86
C LEU A 175 -3.90 6.55 -5.69
N SER A 176 -3.99 6.41 -7.00
CA SER A 176 -3.29 7.22 -8.00
C SER A 176 -4.26 7.70 -9.07
N ASN A 177 -3.93 8.83 -9.68
CA ASN A 177 -4.74 9.42 -10.75
C ASN A 177 -3.83 10.07 -11.79
N ALA A 178 -4.31 10.24 -13.01
CA ALA A 178 -3.60 11.02 -14.03
C ALA A 178 -3.69 12.51 -13.70
N GLY A 179 -2.53 13.19 -13.74
CA GLY A 179 -2.47 14.62 -13.46
C GLY A 179 -1.07 15.18 -13.32
N PHE A 180 -0.98 16.40 -12.80
CA PHE A 180 0.26 17.15 -12.62
C PHE A 180 0.25 17.89 -11.30
N GLY A 181 1.44 18.14 -10.78
CA GLY A 181 1.59 18.95 -9.58
C GLY A 181 3.02 19.30 -9.25
N LEU A 182 3.16 19.94 -8.12
CA LEU A 182 4.41 20.46 -7.62
C LEU A 182 4.76 19.77 -6.30
N HIS A 183 6.05 19.56 -6.09
CA HIS A 183 6.57 19.07 -4.82
C HIS A 183 7.90 19.72 -4.48
N GLY A 184 8.23 19.72 -3.19
CA GLY A 184 9.49 20.30 -2.77
C GLY A 184 9.78 20.08 -1.29
N LYS A 185 11.03 20.35 -0.91
CA LYS A 185 11.52 20.20 0.45
C LYS A 185 12.41 21.37 0.87
N TYR A 186 12.27 21.76 2.12
CA TYR A 186 13.09 22.74 2.78
C TYR A 186 13.82 22.13 3.99
N PHE A 187 15.12 22.29 4.02
CA PHE A 187 15.98 21.74 5.07
C PHE A 187 16.49 22.85 5.97
N VAL A 188 16.16 22.76 7.24
CA VAL A 188 16.63 23.74 8.23
C VAL A 188 17.13 23.02 9.49
N LYS A 189 18.42 23.01 9.73
CA LYS A 189 19.07 22.34 10.89
C LYS A 189 18.65 20.86 10.97
N ARG A 190 17.78 20.52 11.96
CA ARG A 190 17.27 19.15 12.18
C ARG A 190 15.88 18.91 11.60
N TRP A 191 15.29 19.94 11.02
CA TRP A 191 13.94 19.89 10.48
C TRP A 191 13.95 19.75 8.96
N ILE A 192 12.97 19.03 8.48
CA ILE A 192 12.64 18.89 7.07
C ILE A 192 11.18 19.27 6.95
N LEU A 193 10.88 20.20 6.09
CA LEU A 193 9.53 20.56 5.68
C LEU A 193 9.36 20.08 4.26
N GLY A 194 8.29 19.38 3.96
CA GLY A 194 7.99 18.92 2.62
C GLY A 194 6.54 19.21 2.25
N TYR A 195 6.31 19.38 0.96
CA TYR A 195 4.98 19.48 0.41
C TYR A 195 4.85 18.74 -0.91
N GLU A 196 3.66 18.26 -1.18
CA GLU A 196 3.19 17.81 -2.49
C GLU A 196 1.80 18.39 -2.73
N ALA A 197 1.51 18.85 -3.96
CA ALA A 197 0.22 19.38 -4.34
C ALA A 197 -0.06 19.06 -5.81
N TYR A 198 -1.15 18.35 -6.08
CA TYR A 198 -1.51 17.86 -7.40
C TYR A 198 -2.93 18.26 -7.79
N LEU A 199 -3.11 18.48 -9.09
CA LEU A 199 -4.40 18.53 -9.77
C LEU A 199 -4.48 17.30 -10.67
N THR A 200 -5.50 16.46 -10.45
CA THR A 200 -5.64 15.17 -11.13
C THR A 200 -7.07 14.96 -11.58
N ASN A 201 -7.30 13.95 -12.41
CA ASN A 201 -8.63 13.39 -12.57
C ASN A 201 -9.19 12.94 -11.22
N GLY A 202 -10.48 13.11 -11.02
CA GLY A 202 -11.13 12.80 -9.76
C GLY A 202 -11.68 11.38 -9.69
N PHE A 203 -12.51 11.17 -8.68
CA PHE A 203 -13.38 10.02 -8.57
C PHE A 203 -14.55 10.13 -9.56
N ASP A 204 -15.37 9.08 -9.63
CA ASP A 204 -16.58 9.00 -10.40
C ASP A 204 -17.80 8.61 -9.54
N ASP A 205 -18.95 8.43 -10.19
CA ASP A 205 -20.19 8.05 -9.56
C ASP A 205 -20.12 6.69 -8.82
N ASN A 206 -19.10 5.85 -9.08
CA ASN A 206 -18.91 4.58 -8.38
C ASN A 206 -18.70 4.75 -6.87
N ILE A 207 -18.39 5.97 -6.38
CA ILE A 207 -18.38 6.24 -4.94
C ILE A 207 -19.70 5.87 -4.29
N ILE A 208 -20.82 6.08 -4.95
CA ILE A 208 -22.17 5.77 -4.46
C ILE A 208 -22.91 4.75 -5.31
N SER A 209 -22.56 4.59 -6.58
CA SER A 209 -23.19 3.64 -7.51
C SER A 209 -22.28 2.42 -7.69
N ASN A 210 -22.25 1.56 -6.67
CA ASN A 210 -21.36 0.40 -6.63
C ASN A 210 -22.08 -0.88 -6.14
N GLU A 211 -21.41 -2.02 -6.31
CA GLU A 211 -21.93 -3.34 -5.92
C GLU A 211 -22.06 -3.51 -4.40
N ASP A 212 -21.27 -2.75 -3.61
CA ASP A 212 -21.30 -2.80 -2.15
C ASP A 212 -22.56 -2.11 -1.57
N ASN A 213 -23.32 -1.39 -2.41
CA ASN A 213 -24.52 -0.61 -2.02
C ASN A 213 -24.27 0.34 -0.83
N ARG A 214 -23.11 0.96 -0.78
CA ARG A 214 -22.69 1.93 0.24
C ARG A 214 -21.72 2.95 -0.32
N THR A 215 -21.50 4.05 0.40
CA THR A 215 -20.46 5.00 0.04
C THR A 215 -19.08 4.35 0.16
N SER A 216 -18.29 4.34 -0.92
CA SER A 216 -16.99 3.68 -0.98
C SER A 216 -16.02 4.40 -1.91
N LEU A 217 -14.98 5.04 -1.35
CA LEU A 217 -13.89 5.60 -2.16
C LEU A 217 -13.10 4.50 -2.89
N ALA A 218 -13.04 3.30 -2.31
CA ALA A 218 -12.40 2.15 -2.94
C ALA A 218 -13.09 1.73 -4.23
N ALA A 219 -14.41 1.85 -4.31
CA ALA A 219 -15.15 1.58 -5.54
C ALA A 219 -14.83 2.60 -6.63
N GLY A 220 -14.72 3.90 -6.28
CA GLY A 220 -14.29 4.94 -7.21
C GLY A 220 -12.85 4.76 -7.71
N LYS A 221 -11.96 4.20 -6.87
CA LYS A 221 -10.59 3.86 -7.28
C LYS A 221 -10.57 2.77 -8.37
N ARG A 222 -11.48 1.81 -8.34
CA ARG A 222 -11.46 0.66 -9.28
C ARG A 222 -11.71 1.05 -10.73
N ASN A 223 -12.32 2.22 -11.01
CA ASN A 223 -12.56 2.65 -12.38
C ASN A 223 -11.25 3.10 -13.07
N PRO A 224 -10.78 2.42 -14.14
CA PRO A 224 -9.57 2.79 -14.86
C PRO A 224 -9.72 4.10 -15.64
N ALA A 225 -10.93 4.57 -15.93
CA ALA A 225 -11.18 5.83 -16.63
C ALA A 225 -10.56 7.05 -15.91
N ARG A 226 -10.28 6.95 -14.60
CA ARG A 226 -9.55 7.99 -13.83
C ARG A 226 -8.16 8.31 -14.40
N PHE A 227 -7.60 7.44 -15.24
CA PHE A 227 -6.33 7.67 -15.93
C PHE A 227 -6.48 8.36 -17.29
N GLU A 228 -7.69 8.43 -17.82
CA GLU A 228 -8.00 8.95 -19.14
C GLU A 228 -8.74 10.28 -19.05
N GLU A 229 -9.80 10.35 -18.25
CA GLU A 229 -10.67 11.52 -18.18
C GLU A 229 -11.16 11.82 -16.76
N SER A 230 -11.68 13.03 -16.56
CA SER A 230 -12.39 13.40 -15.34
C SER A 230 -13.89 13.23 -15.55
N ASN A 231 -14.53 12.36 -14.78
CA ASN A 231 -15.98 12.12 -14.84
C ASN A 231 -16.81 13.40 -14.69
N SER A 232 -16.39 14.30 -13.82
CA SER A 232 -17.07 15.59 -13.59
C SER A 232 -16.63 16.71 -14.56
N GLY A 233 -15.58 16.49 -15.35
CA GLY A 233 -14.94 17.56 -16.16
C GLY A 233 -14.19 18.59 -15.32
N LEU A 234 -13.99 18.35 -14.01
CA LEU A 234 -13.28 19.26 -13.10
C LEU A 234 -12.09 18.52 -12.45
N PRO A 235 -10.97 19.21 -12.21
CA PRO A 235 -9.84 18.58 -11.53
C PRO A 235 -10.15 18.34 -10.04
N MET A 236 -9.61 17.25 -9.53
CA MET A 236 -9.50 16.98 -8.09
C MET A 236 -8.19 17.57 -7.57
N PHE A 237 -8.23 18.21 -6.42
CA PHE A 237 -7.05 18.67 -5.70
C PHE A 237 -6.64 17.65 -4.65
N THR A 238 -5.34 17.35 -4.57
CA THR A 238 -4.75 16.60 -3.44
C THR A 238 -3.47 17.30 -3.01
N GLY A 239 -3.32 17.52 -1.71
CA GLY A 239 -2.10 18.13 -1.16
C GLY A 239 -1.73 17.56 0.20
N LYS A 240 -0.42 17.53 0.48
CA LYS A 240 0.16 17.11 1.75
C LYS A 240 1.25 18.07 2.18
N LEU A 241 1.27 18.38 3.47
CA LEU A 241 2.35 19.04 4.17
C LEU A 241 2.91 18.07 5.21
N ALA A 242 4.23 17.95 5.27
CA ALA A 242 4.89 17.11 6.27
C ALA A 242 6.04 17.86 6.93
N ILE A 243 6.16 17.66 8.22
CA ILE A 243 7.27 18.16 9.03
C ILE A 243 7.97 17.00 9.74
N ARG A 244 9.28 16.88 9.57
CA ARG A 244 10.08 15.86 10.21
C ARG A 244 11.19 16.49 11.03
N ASN A 245 11.32 16.06 12.27
CA ASN A 245 12.52 16.25 13.06
C ASN A 245 13.32 14.94 13.08
N ARG A 246 14.58 15.00 12.70
CA ARG A 246 15.45 13.81 12.58
C ARG A 246 15.62 12.99 13.87
N LYS A 247 15.24 13.54 15.03
CA LYS A 247 15.32 12.86 16.34
C LYS A 247 13.98 12.42 16.88
N ILE A 248 12.91 13.14 16.55
CA ILE A 248 11.57 12.95 17.12
C ILE A 248 10.72 12.06 16.21
N GLY A 249 10.68 12.38 14.92
CA GLY A 249 9.80 11.71 13.96
C GLY A 249 9.18 12.69 12.97
N GLU A 250 8.10 12.29 12.35
CA GLU A 250 7.38 13.02 11.31
C GLU A 250 5.90 13.15 11.67
N LEU A 251 5.34 14.27 11.30
CA LEU A 251 3.89 14.55 11.30
C LEU A 251 3.52 15.05 9.92
N GLY A 252 2.47 14.46 9.34
CA GLY A 252 1.89 14.85 8.06
C GLY A 252 0.43 15.24 8.22
N ILE A 253 0.00 16.20 7.40
CA ILE A 253 -1.41 16.53 7.21
C ILE A 253 -1.68 16.58 5.71
N SER A 254 -2.76 15.96 5.27
CA SER A 254 -3.12 15.87 3.86
C SER A 254 -4.63 16.11 3.66
N TYR A 255 -4.95 16.70 2.53
CA TYR A 255 -6.31 17.01 2.15
C TYR A 255 -6.52 16.70 0.66
N MET A 256 -7.65 16.09 0.34
CA MET A 256 -8.07 15.78 -1.02
C MET A 256 -9.52 16.20 -1.18
N THR A 257 -9.86 16.81 -2.32
CA THR A 257 -11.24 17.20 -2.62
C THR A 257 -11.48 17.32 -4.12
N GLY A 258 -12.67 16.92 -4.56
CA GLY A 258 -13.08 17.04 -5.96
C GLY A 258 -14.57 16.72 -6.14
N VAL A 259 -15.13 17.19 -7.24
CA VAL A 259 -16.47 16.82 -7.68
C VAL A 259 -16.39 15.43 -8.29
N TYR A 260 -17.21 14.48 -7.82
CA TYR A 260 -17.15 13.10 -8.27
C TYR A 260 -18.23 12.74 -9.28
N ASN A 261 -19.41 13.37 -9.20
CA ASN A 261 -20.54 13.01 -10.04
C ASN A 261 -20.48 13.65 -11.44
N LYS A 262 -21.11 12.98 -12.40
CA LYS A 262 -21.34 13.51 -13.75
C LYS A 262 -22.49 14.52 -13.71
N TRP A 263 -22.23 15.72 -13.22
CA TRP A 263 -23.22 16.78 -13.03
C TRP A 263 -23.70 17.43 -14.33
N LYS A 264 -22.96 17.29 -15.44
CA LYS A 264 -23.24 17.90 -16.73
C LYS A 264 -22.88 16.95 -17.89
N GLN A 265 -23.73 16.90 -18.93
CA GLN A 265 -23.47 16.15 -20.15
C GLN A 265 -24.04 16.91 -21.35
N ASP A 266 -23.26 17.02 -22.43
CA ASP A 266 -23.66 17.66 -23.72
C ASP A 266 -24.25 19.08 -23.54
N GLY A 267 -23.73 19.83 -22.57
CA GLY A 267 -24.20 21.17 -22.24
C GLY A 267 -25.39 21.20 -21.25
N LEU A 268 -26.06 20.09 -21.01
CA LEU A 268 -27.20 19.99 -20.10
C LEU A 268 -26.72 19.71 -18.65
N ILE A 269 -27.34 20.37 -17.70
CA ILE A 269 -27.12 20.12 -16.26
C ILE A 269 -27.99 18.91 -15.87
N LEU A 270 -27.35 17.84 -15.41
CA LEU A 270 -28.02 16.60 -14.99
C LEU A 270 -28.32 16.60 -13.50
N ASP A 271 -27.43 17.15 -12.68
CA ASP A 271 -27.51 17.20 -11.21
C ASP A 271 -26.72 18.40 -10.67
N SER A 272 -26.81 18.66 -9.38
CA SER A 272 -25.88 19.55 -8.68
C SER A 272 -24.48 18.92 -8.61
N LYS A 273 -23.45 19.76 -8.48
CA LYS A 273 -22.08 19.28 -8.26
C LYS A 273 -21.99 18.66 -6.86
N ARG A 274 -21.60 17.39 -6.81
CA ARG A 274 -21.41 16.64 -5.57
C ARG A 274 -19.94 16.36 -5.34
N SER A 275 -19.47 16.67 -4.16
CA SER A 275 -18.06 16.56 -3.81
C SER A 275 -17.77 15.37 -2.89
N ALA A 276 -16.57 14.84 -3.02
CA ALA A 276 -15.95 13.99 -2.01
C ALA A 276 -14.70 14.67 -1.49
N SER A 277 -14.49 14.64 -0.18
CA SER A 277 -13.31 15.23 0.47
C SER A 277 -12.75 14.30 1.52
N VAL A 278 -11.43 14.29 1.66
CA VAL A 278 -10.70 13.51 2.67
C VAL A 278 -9.73 14.43 3.40
N LEU A 279 -9.76 14.38 4.72
CA LEU A 279 -8.74 14.96 5.58
C LEU A 279 -8.02 13.83 6.30
N ALA A 280 -6.68 13.77 6.21
CA ALA A 280 -5.91 12.78 6.93
C ALA A 280 -4.74 13.40 7.68
N VAL A 281 -4.43 12.79 8.83
CA VAL A 281 -3.25 13.11 9.64
C VAL A 281 -2.47 11.84 9.88
N ASP A 282 -1.18 11.90 9.65
CA ASP A 282 -0.27 10.77 9.84
C ASP A 282 0.94 11.14 10.68
N PHE A 283 1.49 10.15 11.36
CA PHE A 283 2.69 10.34 12.16
C PHE A 283 3.56 9.08 12.18
N ASN A 284 4.85 9.28 12.36
CA ASN A 284 5.77 8.22 12.73
C ASN A 284 6.83 8.73 13.69
N THR A 285 7.23 7.91 14.64
CA THR A 285 8.30 8.21 15.58
C THR A 285 9.10 6.96 15.92
N SER A 286 10.38 7.16 16.23
CA SER A 286 11.26 6.08 16.69
C SER A 286 11.85 6.47 18.05
N LEU A 287 11.56 5.67 19.04
CA LEU A 287 11.96 5.84 20.42
C LEU A 287 13.02 4.81 20.83
N ILE A 288 13.57 4.94 22.04
CA ILE A 288 14.49 3.97 22.66
C ILE A 288 15.65 3.61 21.70
N LYS A 289 16.36 4.63 21.20
CA LYS A 289 17.47 4.45 20.24
C LYS A 289 17.05 3.64 18.98
N ASN A 290 15.90 3.95 18.43
CA ASN A 290 15.29 3.29 17.26
C ASN A 290 14.91 1.80 17.49
N ARG A 291 14.65 1.42 18.75
CA ARG A 291 14.15 0.08 19.06
C ARG A 291 12.62 -0.01 19.12
N LEU A 292 11.94 1.09 19.36
CA LEU A 292 10.49 1.16 19.39
C LEU A 292 10.04 2.14 18.31
N ASN A 293 9.28 1.64 17.33
CA ASN A 293 8.70 2.43 16.24
C ASN A 293 7.19 2.51 16.46
N ILE A 294 6.65 3.71 16.34
CA ILE A 294 5.21 3.96 16.39
C ILE A 294 4.84 4.69 15.10
N THR A 295 3.90 4.14 14.36
CA THR A 295 3.40 4.72 13.11
C THR A 295 1.88 4.70 13.14
N GLY A 296 1.23 5.74 12.68
CA GLY A 296 -0.22 5.77 12.62
C GLY A 296 -0.74 6.78 11.62
N GLU A 297 -2.01 6.59 11.29
CA GLU A 297 -2.77 7.42 10.38
C GLU A 297 -4.23 7.44 10.82
N VAL A 298 -4.86 8.61 10.74
CA VAL A 298 -6.31 8.77 10.89
C VAL A 298 -6.83 9.60 9.73
N ALA A 299 -8.02 9.25 9.25
CA ALA A 299 -8.67 9.93 8.15
C ALA A 299 -10.15 10.12 8.40
N LYS A 300 -10.68 11.24 7.92
CA LYS A 300 -12.10 11.53 7.86
C LYS A 300 -12.50 11.85 6.42
N VAL A 301 -13.55 11.20 5.97
CA VAL A 301 -14.12 11.34 4.63
C VAL A 301 -15.46 12.03 4.73
N PHE A 302 -15.74 12.91 3.79
CA PHE A 302 -17.02 13.59 3.61
C PHE A 302 -17.45 13.38 2.16
N VAL A 303 -18.68 12.91 1.97
CA VAL A 303 -19.26 12.70 0.64
C VAL A 303 -20.65 13.35 0.59
N ASP A 304 -20.86 14.19 -0.41
CA ASP A 304 -22.17 14.76 -0.70
C ASP A 304 -23.03 13.72 -1.42
N VAL A 305 -23.80 12.97 -0.65
CA VAL A 305 -24.71 11.92 -1.13
C VAL A 305 -26.08 12.54 -1.44
N PRO A 306 -26.72 12.21 -2.61
CA PRO A 306 -28.06 12.70 -2.93
C PRO A 306 -29.08 12.29 -1.86
N GLU A 307 -30.02 13.19 -1.53
CA GLU A 307 -31.08 12.92 -0.53
C GLU A 307 -32.01 11.76 -0.91
N THR A 308 -32.04 11.41 -2.19
CA THR A 308 -32.82 10.27 -2.72
C THR A 308 -32.22 8.91 -2.36
N TYR A 309 -30.95 8.87 -1.93
CA TYR A 309 -30.28 7.65 -1.48
C TYR A 309 -30.68 7.31 -0.03
N THR A 310 -30.72 6.03 0.27
CA THR A 310 -31.01 5.53 1.61
C THR A 310 -29.84 5.82 2.56
N GLN A 311 -30.09 5.82 3.87
CA GLN A 311 -29.08 6.15 4.87
C GLN A 311 -27.94 5.14 5.03
N GLN A 312 -27.98 4.01 4.32
CA GLN A 312 -26.83 3.11 4.20
C GLN A 312 -25.67 3.76 3.43
N PHE A 313 -25.93 4.77 2.60
CA PHE A 313 -24.91 5.55 1.94
C PHE A 313 -24.44 6.66 2.90
N GLY A 314 -23.36 6.38 3.63
CA GLY A 314 -22.81 7.30 4.62
C GLY A 314 -22.27 8.58 3.99
N THR A 315 -22.64 9.73 4.57
CA THR A 315 -22.11 11.04 4.18
C THR A 315 -20.79 11.35 4.86
N GLN A 316 -20.47 10.67 5.96
CA GLN A 316 -19.22 10.79 6.69
C GLN A 316 -18.68 9.43 7.06
N GLN A 317 -17.37 9.27 6.91
CA GLN A 317 -16.64 8.06 7.30
C GLN A 317 -15.41 8.47 8.10
N PHE A 318 -14.94 7.56 8.96
CA PHE A 318 -13.75 7.77 9.76
C PHE A 318 -12.97 6.47 9.84
N GLY A 319 -11.65 6.54 9.85
CA GLY A 319 -10.84 5.36 10.10
C GLY A 319 -9.39 5.70 10.39
N GLY A 320 -8.71 4.73 10.96
CA GLY A 320 -7.30 4.88 11.24
C GLY A 320 -6.67 3.60 11.76
N TYR A 321 -5.36 3.64 11.87
CA TYR A 321 -4.58 2.57 12.46
C TYR A 321 -3.40 3.13 13.26
N MET A 322 -2.87 2.31 14.16
CA MET A 322 -1.65 2.57 14.88
C MET A 322 -0.84 1.29 15.03
N ASP A 323 0.39 1.30 14.51
CA ASP A 323 1.39 0.25 14.64
C ASP A 323 2.38 0.59 15.73
N ILE A 324 2.58 -0.30 16.69
CA ILE A 324 3.59 -0.21 17.74
C ILE A 324 4.50 -1.42 17.57
N VAL A 325 5.75 -1.22 17.16
CA VAL A 325 6.69 -2.28 16.81
C VAL A 325 7.99 -2.12 17.58
N GLY A 326 8.32 -3.13 18.40
CA GLY A 326 9.55 -3.19 19.17
C GLY A 326 10.57 -4.17 18.58
N THR A 327 11.82 -3.74 18.39
CA THR A 327 12.92 -4.65 18.03
C THR A 327 13.47 -5.30 19.31
N VAL A 328 13.14 -6.57 19.51
CA VAL A 328 13.55 -7.34 20.71
C VAL A 328 14.95 -7.92 20.57
N LEU A 329 15.32 -8.36 19.36
CA LEU A 329 16.67 -8.85 19.06
C LEU A 329 17.22 -8.17 17.81
N LYS A 330 18.51 -7.83 17.88
CA LYS A 330 19.30 -7.37 16.72
C LYS A 330 20.71 -7.91 16.90
N ARG A 331 21.02 -8.95 16.17
CA ARG A 331 22.32 -9.64 16.19
C ARG A 331 22.46 -10.54 14.98
N GLU A 332 23.59 -11.19 14.85
CA GLU A 332 23.70 -12.33 13.92
C GLU A 332 22.73 -13.46 14.34
N ILE A 333 21.94 -13.95 13.39
CA ILE A 333 21.03 -15.09 13.54
C ILE A 333 21.13 -15.92 12.26
N LEU A 334 21.43 -17.21 12.38
CA LEU A 334 21.48 -18.17 11.27
C LEU A 334 22.42 -17.71 10.10
N GLY A 335 23.52 -16.99 10.42
CA GLY A 335 24.46 -16.49 9.42
C GLY A 335 24.09 -15.14 8.78
N TRP A 336 23.02 -14.48 9.23
CA TRP A 336 22.70 -13.10 8.84
C TRP A 336 23.17 -12.10 9.90
N ASP A 337 24.21 -11.32 9.61
CA ASP A 337 24.93 -10.45 10.57
C ASP A 337 24.06 -9.44 11.30
N ASN A 338 23.06 -8.87 10.66
CA ASN A 338 22.21 -7.81 11.19
C ASN A 338 20.73 -8.19 11.25
N ALA A 339 20.46 -9.46 11.48
CA ALA A 339 19.09 -9.95 11.59
C ALA A 339 18.36 -9.31 12.77
N LYS A 340 17.06 -9.10 12.60
CA LYS A 340 16.19 -8.50 13.61
C LYS A 340 14.99 -9.40 13.86
N LEU A 341 14.59 -9.47 15.13
CA LEU A 341 13.31 -9.99 15.54
C LEU A 341 12.50 -8.84 16.12
N ASN A 342 11.39 -8.54 15.50
CA ASN A 342 10.45 -7.52 15.93
C ASN A 342 9.19 -8.20 16.51
N VAL A 343 8.62 -7.53 17.51
CA VAL A 343 7.30 -7.87 18.07
C VAL A 343 6.46 -6.60 18.01
N GLY A 344 5.25 -6.71 17.54
CA GLY A 344 4.38 -5.56 17.36
C GLY A 344 2.92 -5.85 17.63
N VAL A 345 2.16 -4.79 17.71
CA VAL A 345 0.70 -4.81 17.70
C VAL A 345 0.20 -3.68 16.82
N ARG A 346 -0.80 -3.99 15.99
CA ARG A 346 -1.58 -3.02 15.23
C ARG A 346 -2.96 -2.91 15.85
N LEU A 347 -3.42 -1.68 16.02
CA LEU A 347 -4.78 -1.34 16.39
C LEU A 347 -5.44 -0.67 15.19
N GLU A 348 -6.64 -1.10 14.83
CA GLU A 348 -7.36 -0.63 13.65
C GLU A 348 -8.80 -0.29 14.01
N TYR A 349 -9.34 0.75 13.36
CA TYR A 349 -10.73 1.12 13.42
C TYR A 349 -11.18 1.74 12.10
N ALA A 350 -12.37 1.39 11.65
CA ALA A 350 -13.06 2.08 10.56
C ALA A 350 -14.57 2.12 10.85
N ASP A 351 -15.17 3.27 10.60
CA ASP A 351 -16.59 3.53 10.67
C ASP A 351 -17.02 4.07 9.30
N TYR A 352 -17.82 3.28 8.62
CA TYR A 352 -18.21 3.52 7.23
C TYR A 352 -19.40 4.48 7.11
N ASN A 353 -20.10 4.77 8.23
CA ASN A 353 -21.31 5.57 8.18
C ASN A 353 -21.57 6.32 9.50
N GLN A 354 -20.77 7.34 9.76
CA GLN A 354 -20.95 8.16 10.95
C GLN A 354 -22.25 8.97 10.90
N GLY A 355 -23.14 8.76 11.85
CA GLY A 355 -24.38 9.51 11.94
C GLY A 355 -25.48 8.82 12.73
N SER A 356 -26.70 9.33 12.58
CA SER A 356 -27.89 8.77 13.22
C SER A 356 -29.00 8.57 12.18
N PHE A 357 -29.83 7.58 12.40
CA PHE A 357 -31.02 7.37 11.57
C PHE A 357 -32.00 8.55 11.71
N LYS A 358 -32.40 9.14 10.59
CA LYS A 358 -33.31 10.30 10.54
C LYS A 358 -34.65 10.00 11.18
N VAL A 359 -35.15 8.77 11.05
CA VAL A 359 -36.50 8.38 11.55
C VAL A 359 -36.46 8.03 13.03
N THR A 360 -35.47 7.31 13.50
CA THR A 360 -35.41 6.78 14.88
C THR A 360 -34.53 7.62 15.80
N GLY A 361 -33.60 8.41 15.26
CA GLY A 361 -32.60 9.14 16.03
C GLY A 361 -31.51 8.21 16.61
N GLY A 362 -31.60 6.90 16.40
CA GLY A 362 -30.59 5.93 16.85
C GLY A 362 -29.29 6.07 16.06
N ASN A 363 -28.16 5.77 16.70
CA ASN A 363 -26.87 5.79 16.01
C ASN A 363 -26.80 4.71 14.94
N ILE A 364 -26.25 5.05 13.78
CA ILE A 364 -25.85 4.10 12.76
C ILE A 364 -24.58 3.43 13.27
N ALA A 365 -24.46 2.11 13.13
CA ALA A 365 -23.25 1.37 13.46
C ALA A 365 -22.34 1.29 12.21
N ASP A 366 -22.23 0.17 11.51
CA ASP A 366 -21.42 -0.01 10.31
C ASP A 366 -19.92 0.23 10.55
N ASP A 367 -19.41 -0.29 11.62
CA ASP A 367 -18.01 -0.13 12.01
C ASP A 367 -17.28 -1.46 12.20
N ILE A 368 -15.96 -1.38 12.14
CA ILE A 368 -15.05 -2.50 12.32
C ILE A 368 -13.84 -2.05 13.14
N TRP A 369 -13.39 -2.88 14.06
CA TRP A 369 -12.13 -2.70 14.72
C TRP A 369 -11.35 -4.01 14.81
N ALA A 370 -10.02 -3.91 14.83
CA ALA A 370 -9.17 -5.08 14.94
C ALA A 370 -7.95 -4.82 15.82
N ILE A 371 -7.46 -5.91 16.43
CA ILE A 371 -6.17 -5.99 17.12
C ILE A 371 -5.35 -7.07 16.43
N VAL A 372 -4.13 -6.72 16.03
CA VAL A 372 -3.25 -7.62 15.27
C VAL A 372 -1.88 -7.70 15.95
N PRO A 373 -1.65 -8.61 16.91
CA PRO A 373 -0.31 -8.95 17.36
C PRO A 373 0.51 -9.58 16.22
N SER A 374 1.80 -9.25 16.18
CA SER A 374 2.75 -9.67 15.14
C SER A 374 4.09 -10.07 15.73
N ILE A 375 4.70 -11.09 15.11
CA ILE A 375 6.12 -11.41 15.23
C ILE A 375 6.70 -11.35 13.82
N ALA A 376 7.76 -10.55 13.62
CA ALA A 376 8.38 -10.37 12.33
C ALA A 376 9.89 -10.62 12.43
N PHE A 377 10.38 -11.56 11.63
CA PHE A 377 11.80 -11.85 11.51
C PHE A 377 12.33 -11.20 10.23
N ARG A 378 13.35 -10.37 10.36
CA ARG A 378 14.04 -9.71 9.25
C ARG A 378 15.47 -10.22 9.17
N PRO A 379 15.73 -11.24 8.32
CA PRO A 379 17.11 -11.71 8.10
C PRO A 379 18.00 -10.59 7.55
N VAL A 380 17.45 -9.81 6.63
CA VAL A 380 18.09 -8.62 6.04
C VAL A 380 17.06 -7.48 5.96
N GLY A 381 17.51 -6.25 5.70
CA GLY A 381 16.61 -5.09 5.66
C GLY A 381 15.54 -5.12 4.57
N THR A 382 15.75 -5.90 3.51
CA THR A 382 14.86 -6.01 2.36
C THR A 382 13.87 -7.17 2.45
N THR A 383 13.99 -8.05 3.46
CA THR A 383 13.18 -9.28 3.57
C THR A 383 12.55 -9.36 4.96
N VAL A 384 11.30 -9.77 5.02
CA VAL A 384 10.57 -10.01 6.26
C VAL A 384 9.76 -11.29 6.17
N LEU A 385 9.84 -12.11 7.23
CA LEU A 385 8.92 -13.22 7.51
C LEU A 385 8.04 -12.80 8.67
N ARG A 386 6.74 -13.01 8.57
CA ARG A 386 5.74 -12.49 9.51
C ARG A 386 4.81 -13.59 9.98
N PHE A 387 4.48 -13.55 11.26
CA PHE A 387 3.42 -14.34 11.86
C PHE A 387 2.48 -13.39 12.59
N ASN A 388 1.20 -13.38 12.21
CA ASN A 388 0.18 -12.51 12.76
C ASN A 388 -1.01 -13.35 13.27
N TYR A 389 -1.65 -12.83 14.31
CA TYR A 389 -3.00 -13.21 14.66
C TYR A 389 -3.87 -11.97 14.55
N ARG A 390 -4.95 -12.02 13.78
CA ARG A 390 -5.92 -10.94 13.65
C ARG A 390 -7.17 -11.31 14.42
N TYR A 391 -7.57 -10.49 15.36
CA TYR A 391 -8.87 -10.52 15.98
C TYR A 391 -9.65 -9.28 15.57
N GLU A 392 -10.85 -9.50 15.04
CA GLU A 392 -11.65 -8.47 14.41
C GLU A 392 -13.10 -8.57 14.87
N GLN A 393 -13.74 -7.42 15.07
CA GLN A 393 -15.17 -7.31 15.30
C GLN A 393 -15.78 -6.33 14.28
N GLN A 394 -16.82 -6.78 13.59
CA GLN A 394 -17.56 -5.98 12.63
C GLN A 394 -19.02 -5.90 13.02
N ARG A 395 -19.57 -4.69 13.12
CA ARG A 395 -21.00 -4.45 13.29
C ARG A 395 -21.64 -4.09 11.96
N ASP A 396 -22.87 -4.52 11.77
CA ASP A 396 -23.68 -4.08 10.64
C ASP A 396 -24.30 -2.68 10.91
N LEU A 397 -25.00 -2.17 9.91
CA LEU A 397 -25.66 -0.84 9.95
C LEU A 397 -26.60 -0.65 11.15
N LEU A 398 -27.28 -1.70 11.61
CA LEU A 398 -28.24 -1.68 12.69
C LEU A 398 -27.59 -1.86 14.07
N GLY A 399 -26.29 -2.20 14.13
CA GLY A 399 -25.59 -2.48 15.38
C GLY A 399 -25.97 -3.81 16.00
N ASN A 400 -26.35 -4.80 15.18
CA ASN A 400 -26.56 -6.18 15.60
C ASN A 400 -25.30 -6.74 16.29
N PRO A 401 -25.40 -7.83 17.06
CA PRO A 401 -24.22 -8.45 17.64
C PRO A 401 -23.09 -8.57 16.62
N PRO A 402 -21.87 -8.16 16.96
CA PRO A 402 -20.78 -8.09 15.98
C PRO A 402 -20.39 -9.49 15.51
N ALA A 403 -20.10 -9.59 14.20
CA ALA A 403 -19.36 -10.74 13.67
C ALA A 403 -17.95 -10.75 14.25
N LEU A 404 -17.51 -11.89 14.76
CA LEU A 404 -16.22 -12.10 15.39
C LEU A 404 -15.32 -12.92 14.47
N THR A 405 -14.27 -12.31 13.94
CA THR A 405 -13.33 -12.99 13.04
C THR A 405 -11.97 -13.15 13.70
N GLY A 406 -11.45 -14.38 13.65
CA GLY A 406 -10.08 -14.72 14.02
C GLY A 406 -9.30 -15.24 12.82
N VAL A 407 -8.12 -14.70 12.57
CA VAL A 407 -7.26 -15.14 11.44
C VAL A 407 -5.84 -15.36 11.91
N ILE A 408 -5.33 -16.57 11.72
CA ILE A 408 -3.90 -16.87 11.89
C ILE A 408 -3.24 -16.77 10.53
N GLN A 409 -2.14 -16.03 10.45
CA GLN A 409 -1.46 -15.76 9.20
C GLN A 409 0.05 -15.97 9.34
N PHE A 410 0.66 -16.58 8.32
CA PHE A 410 2.10 -16.63 8.14
C PHE A 410 2.45 -16.23 6.71
N GLY A 411 3.47 -15.41 6.54
CA GLY A 411 3.85 -14.94 5.22
C GLY A 411 5.23 -14.31 5.17
N PHE A 412 5.65 -13.97 3.96
CA PHE A 412 6.89 -13.26 3.73
C PHE A 412 6.70 -12.18 2.67
N SER A 413 7.59 -11.18 2.73
CA SER A 413 7.73 -10.21 1.66
C SER A 413 9.20 -9.84 1.49
N THR A 414 9.64 -9.64 0.24
CA THR A 414 11.04 -9.35 -0.06
C THR A 414 11.19 -8.47 -1.28
N TYR A 415 12.05 -7.43 -1.19
CA TYR A 415 12.56 -6.73 -2.36
C TYR A 415 13.64 -7.57 -3.05
N PHE A 416 13.74 -7.47 -4.36
CA PHE A 416 14.77 -8.12 -5.18
C PHE A 416 15.54 -7.13 -6.05
#